data_9a540d326faf95ff8e5e9de98e17f34d
#
_entry.id   9a540d326faf95ff8e5e9de98e17f34d
#
_cell.length_a   1.000
_cell.length_b   1.000
_cell.length_c   1.000
_cell.angle_alpha   90.00
_cell.angle_beta   90.00
_cell.angle_gamma   90.00
#
_symmetry.space_group_name_H-M   'P 1'
#
loop_
_entity.id
_entity.type
_entity.pdbx_description
1 polymer ?
#
loop_
_entity_poly.entity_id
_entity_poly.type
_entity_poly.pdbx_seq_one_letter_code
_entity_poly.pdbx_strand_id
1 'polypeptide(L)' 'MARHEKTLIPDDFEYADLAGLTLEAREKLARIRPKNLGQAGRIPGVSPSDVAQLSIALAARK' A
#
# COMPACT_ATOMS: atom_id res chain seq x y z
N MET A 1 3.42 -17.24 2.13
CA MET A 1 3.51 -16.67 3.48
C MET A 1 2.95 -15.28 3.51
N ALA A 2 2.07 -15.05 4.41
CA ALA A 2 1.37 -13.77 4.50
C ALA A 2 2.05 -12.83 5.48
N ARG A 3 3.34 -12.71 5.36
CA ARG A 3 4.15 -12.00 6.31
C ARG A 3 3.77 -10.54 6.47
N HIS A 4 3.40 -9.89 5.35
CA HIS A 4 3.12 -8.47 5.36
C HIS A 4 1.66 -8.14 5.56
N GLU A 5 0.79 -9.16 5.63
CA GLU A 5 -0.64 -8.91 5.70
C GLU A 5 -1.02 -8.11 6.93
N LYS A 6 -0.29 -8.29 8.02
CA LYS A 6 -0.63 -7.64 9.27
C LYS A 6 0.04 -6.30 9.46
N THR A 7 0.88 -5.90 8.50
CA THR A 7 1.54 -4.60 8.60
C THR A 7 0.52 -3.50 8.46
N LEU A 8 0.40 -2.67 9.48
CA LEU A 8 -0.59 -1.60 9.49
C LEU A 8 -0.14 -0.43 8.65
N ILE A 9 -1.11 0.20 7.98
CA ILE A 9 -0.87 1.40 7.21
C ILE A 9 -1.47 2.56 7.97
N PRO A 10 -0.67 3.58 8.34
CA PRO A 10 -1.20 4.72 9.07
C PRO A 10 -2.30 5.43 8.29
N ASP A 11 -3.27 5.97 9.00
CA ASP A 11 -4.39 6.66 8.36
C ASP A 11 -3.94 7.87 7.55
N ASP A 12 -2.85 8.49 7.96
CA ASP A 12 -2.36 9.69 7.31
C ASP A 12 -1.27 9.40 6.28
N PHE A 13 -1.14 8.14 5.88
CA PHE A 13 -0.11 7.76 4.92
C PHE A 13 -0.35 8.43 3.57
N GLU A 14 0.72 8.98 2.99
CA GLU A 14 0.62 9.74 1.73
C GLU A 14 1.02 8.85 0.56
N TYR A 15 0.03 8.36 -0.15
CA TYR A 15 0.30 7.51 -1.32
C TYR A 15 0.84 8.31 -2.50
N ALA A 16 0.53 9.60 -2.55
CA ALA A 16 0.96 10.43 -3.65
C ALA A 16 2.48 10.54 -3.73
N ASP A 17 3.16 10.33 -2.60
CA ASP A 17 4.62 10.45 -2.56
C ASP A 17 5.34 9.17 -2.98
N LEU A 18 4.61 8.11 -3.27
CA LEU A 18 5.23 6.83 -3.61
C LEU A 18 5.44 6.74 -5.11
N ALA A 19 6.70 6.91 -5.53
CA ALA A 19 7.01 6.89 -6.95
C ALA A 19 6.86 5.52 -7.59
N GLY A 20 6.95 4.46 -6.81
CA GLY A 20 6.91 3.10 -7.35
C GLY A 20 5.54 2.55 -7.63
N LEU A 21 4.48 3.26 -7.24
CA LEU A 21 3.12 2.79 -7.46
C LEU A 21 2.62 3.15 -8.85
N THR A 22 1.80 2.25 -9.42
CA THR A 22 1.07 2.60 -10.62
C THR A 22 0.05 3.68 -10.29
N LEU A 23 -0.37 4.41 -11.31
CA LEU A 23 -1.36 5.47 -11.10
C LEU A 23 -2.66 4.90 -10.57
N GLU A 24 -3.10 3.78 -11.14
CA GLU A 24 -4.34 3.17 -10.70
C GLU A 24 -4.26 2.74 -9.24
N ALA A 25 -3.16 2.10 -8.86
CA ALA A 25 -3.01 1.66 -7.49
C ALA A 25 -3.00 2.85 -6.53
N ARG A 26 -2.30 3.91 -6.92
CA ARG A 26 -2.23 5.11 -6.08
C ARG A 26 -3.60 5.70 -5.84
N GLU A 27 -4.40 5.78 -6.89
CA GLU A 27 -5.74 6.34 -6.76
C GLU A 27 -6.64 5.47 -5.89
N LYS A 28 -6.56 4.15 -6.10
CA LYS A 28 -7.38 3.23 -5.32
C LYS A 28 -6.99 3.25 -3.85
N LEU A 29 -5.71 3.24 -3.57
CA LEU A 29 -5.24 3.25 -2.20
C LEU A 29 -5.62 4.54 -1.48
N ALA A 30 -5.50 5.66 -2.17
CA ALA A 30 -5.84 6.94 -1.57
C ALA A 30 -7.33 7.03 -1.26
N ARG A 31 -8.16 6.40 -2.09
CA ARG A 31 -9.61 6.45 -1.90
C ARG A 31 -10.05 5.49 -0.81
N ILE A 32 -9.56 4.27 -0.86
CA ILE A 32 -10.04 3.20 0.02
C ILE A 32 -9.37 3.24 1.37
N ARG A 33 -8.10 3.62 1.40
CA ARG A 33 -7.30 3.71 2.62
C ARG A 33 -7.36 2.42 3.43
N PRO A 34 -6.78 1.34 2.88
CA PRO A 34 -6.78 0.06 3.58
C PRO A 34 -6.02 0.16 4.89
N LYS A 35 -6.39 -0.66 5.85
CA LYS A 35 -5.80 -0.63 7.17
C LYS A 35 -4.46 -1.35 7.25
N ASN A 36 -4.25 -2.32 6.38
CA ASN A 36 -3.01 -3.09 6.39
C ASN A 36 -2.67 -3.53 4.98
N LEU A 37 -1.48 -4.11 4.83
CA LEU A 37 -1.01 -4.53 3.51
C LEU A 37 -1.84 -5.67 2.93
N GLY A 38 -2.39 -6.53 3.78
CA GLY A 38 -3.25 -7.59 3.30
C GLY A 38 -4.47 -7.06 2.60
N GLN A 39 -5.10 -6.06 3.21
CA GLN A 39 -6.26 -5.43 2.60
C GLN A 39 -5.88 -4.67 1.34
N ALA A 40 -4.73 -4.01 1.36
CA ALA A 40 -4.27 -3.29 0.18
C ALA A 40 -4.12 -4.24 -1.01
N GLY A 41 -3.58 -5.41 -0.78
CA GLY A 41 -3.35 -6.37 -1.85
C GLY A 41 -4.61 -6.96 -2.44
N ARG A 42 -5.72 -6.83 -1.75
CA ARG A 42 -7.00 -7.35 -2.25
C ARG A 42 -7.79 -6.36 -3.07
N ILE A 43 -7.32 -5.14 -3.16
CA ILE A 43 -8.00 -4.12 -3.93
C ILE A 43 -7.77 -4.37 -5.41
N PRO A 44 -8.83 -4.46 -6.22
CA PRO A 44 -8.63 -4.58 -7.67
C PRO A 44 -7.87 -3.37 -8.20
N GLY A 45 -6.85 -3.63 -8.99
CA GLY A 45 -6.01 -2.57 -9.51
C GLY A 45 -4.70 -2.40 -8.74
N VAL A 46 -4.58 -3.03 -7.58
CA VAL A 46 -3.35 -3.00 -6.80
C VAL A 46 -2.64 -4.34 -7.03
N SER A 47 -1.47 -4.29 -7.63
CA SER A 47 -0.70 -5.48 -7.96
C SER A 47 0.23 -5.87 -6.84
N PRO A 48 0.79 -7.09 -6.87
CA PRO A 48 1.80 -7.47 -5.88
C PRO A 48 3.00 -6.52 -5.87
N SER A 49 3.35 -5.98 -7.03
CA SER A 49 4.42 -5.00 -7.11
C SER A 49 4.09 -3.74 -6.33
N ASP A 50 2.84 -3.30 -6.40
CA ASP A 50 2.40 -2.13 -5.64
C ASP A 50 2.48 -2.40 -4.15
N VAL A 51 2.08 -3.60 -3.72
CA VAL A 51 2.15 -3.98 -2.32
C VAL A 51 3.61 -3.99 -1.84
N ALA A 52 4.51 -4.47 -2.68
CA ALA A 52 5.93 -4.49 -2.33
C ALA A 52 6.44 -3.07 -2.13
N GLN A 53 6.04 -2.14 -2.98
CA GLN A 53 6.44 -0.75 -2.83
C GLN A 53 5.90 -0.14 -1.55
N LEU A 54 4.65 -0.45 -1.21
CA LEU A 54 4.08 -0.01 0.05
C LEU A 54 4.88 -0.54 1.24
N SER A 55 5.22 -1.82 1.18
CA SER A 55 5.97 -2.44 2.26
C SER A 55 7.30 -1.75 2.48
N ILE A 56 7.99 -1.44 1.39
CA ILE A 56 9.28 -0.75 1.47
C ILE A 56 9.11 0.64 2.06
N ALA A 57 8.10 1.35 1.61
CA ALA A 57 7.85 2.72 2.08
C ALA A 57 7.50 2.73 3.57
N LEU A 58 6.70 1.77 4.01
CA LEU A 58 6.33 1.69 5.42
C LEU A 58 7.54 1.35 6.28
N ALA A 59 8.42 0.50 5.79
CA ALA A 59 9.61 0.14 6.53
C ALA A 59 10.58 1.31 6.64
N ALA A 60 10.62 2.16 5.63
CA ALA A 60 11.50 3.32 5.63
C ALA A 60 10.96 4.46 6.48
N ARG A 61 9.68 4.45 6.73
CA ARG A 61 9.03 5.51 7.48
C ARG A 61 9.25 5.29 8.98
N LYS A 62 9.71 6.29 9.69
CA LYS A 62 9.95 6.14 11.12
C LYS A 62 9.23 7.23 11.91
#